data_fca8e676c7f744a9b76a2fa0eeb71129
#
_entry.id   fca8e676c7f744a9b76a2fa0eeb71129
#
_cell.length_a   1.000
_cell.length_b   1.000
_cell.length_c   1.000
_cell.angle_alpha   90.00
_cell.angle_beta   90.00
_cell.angle_gamma   90.00
#
_symmetry.space_group_name_H-M   'P 1'
#
loop_
_entity.id
_entity.type
_entity.pdbx_description
1 polymer ?
#
loop_
_entity_poly.entity_id
_entity_poly.type
_entity_poly.pdbx_seq_one_letter_code
_entity_poly.pdbx_strand_id
1 'polypeptide(L)'
;MDTKALANRVAAQHGTRDPFRIAEELGFIVIRAPLVEMRGLRQYVKRRTIVYVNASLDEPQQRLVCAHELGHHFLHRGLNRLFMDRNTCMVANKYEN
;
A
#
# COMPACT_ATOMS: atom_id res chain seq x y z
N MET A 1 6.66 -9.44 -14.10
CA MET A 1 5.76 -10.36 -13.36
C MET A 1 4.33 -9.88 -13.49
N ASP A 2 3.44 -10.81 -13.71
CA ASP A 2 2.02 -10.50 -13.80
C ASP A 2 1.48 -10.10 -12.43
N THR A 3 0.85 -8.94 -12.36
CA THR A 3 0.32 -8.40 -11.10
C THR A 3 -0.74 -9.31 -10.49
N LYS A 4 -1.58 -9.92 -11.34
CA LYS A 4 -2.62 -10.83 -10.87
C LYS A 4 -2.01 -12.09 -10.27
N ALA A 5 -0.99 -12.65 -10.91
CA ALA A 5 -0.32 -13.83 -10.39
C ALA A 5 0.36 -13.53 -9.06
N LEU A 6 0.96 -12.35 -8.93
CA LEU A 6 1.58 -11.92 -7.69
C LEU A 6 0.53 -11.80 -6.59
N ALA A 7 -0.61 -11.17 -6.89
CA ALA A 7 -1.68 -10.99 -5.92
C ALA A 7 -2.22 -12.34 -5.43
N ASN A 8 -2.39 -13.29 -6.35
CA ASN A 8 -2.86 -14.62 -6.00
C ASN A 8 -1.85 -15.36 -5.11
N ARG A 9 -0.56 -15.23 -5.42
CA ARG A 9 0.47 -15.86 -4.61
C ARG A 9 0.50 -15.29 -3.20
N VAL A 10 0.43 -13.97 -3.09
CA VAL A 10 0.46 -13.32 -1.79
C VAL A 10 -0.78 -13.71 -0.98
N ALA A 11 -1.95 -13.73 -1.60
CA ALA A 11 -3.16 -14.13 -0.93
C ALA A 11 -3.07 -15.58 -0.42
N ALA A 12 -2.55 -16.47 -1.23
CA ALA A 12 -2.38 -17.87 -0.84
C ALA A 12 -1.39 -18.00 0.31
N GLN A 13 -0.30 -17.25 0.25
CA GLN A 13 0.75 -17.31 1.26
C GLN A 13 0.25 -16.83 2.63
N HIS A 14 -0.61 -15.81 2.64
CA HIS A 14 -1.14 -15.25 3.89
C HIS A 14 -2.51 -15.80 4.28
N GLY A 15 -3.11 -16.61 3.41
CA GLY A 15 -4.41 -17.21 3.70
C GLY A 15 -5.56 -16.21 3.69
N THR A 16 -5.38 -15.06 3.06
CA THR A 16 -6.42 -14.03 3.01
C THR A 16 -6.19 -13.13 1.82
N ARG A 17 -7.27 -12.49 1.35
CA ARG A 17 -7.18 -11.45 0.33
C ARG A 17 -7.39 -10.06 0.92
N ASP A 18 -7.59 -9.96 2.23
CA ASP A 18 -7.74 -8.67 2.88
C ASP A 18 -6.37 -7.98 2.98
N PRO A 19 -6.15 -6.88 2.24
CA PRO A 19 -4.86 -6.21 2.24
C PRO A 19 -4.45 -5.67 3.60
N PHE A 20 -5.42 -5.28 4.43
CA PHE A 20 -5.09 -4.80 5.77
C PHE A 20 -4.52 -5.91 6.63
N ARG A 21 -5.08 -7.11 6.50
CA ARG A 21 -4.58 -8.24 7.25
C ARG A 21 -3.19 -8.64 6.78
N ILE A 22 -2.97 -8.62 5.48
CA ILE A 22 -1.66 -8.92 4.91
C ILE A 22 -0.63 -7.91 5.41
N ALA A 23 -0.99 -6.62 5.41
CA ALA A 23 -0.10 -5.56 5.89
C ALA A 23 0.28 -5.79 7.36
N GLU A 24 -0.70 -6.16 8.20
CA GLU A 24 -0.43 -6.45 9.60
C GLU A 24 0.53 -7.62 9.76
N GLU A 25 0.34 -8.68 8.98
CA GLU A 25 1.19 -9.86 9.05
C GLU A 25 2.62 -9.56 8.59
N LEU A 26 2.78 -8.59 7.71
CA LEU A 26 4.10 -8.13 7.28
C LEU A 26 4.77 -7.20 8.29
N GLY A 27 4.07 -6.82 9.34
CA GLY A 27 4.59 -5.90 10.32
C GLY A 27 4.48 -4.45 9.92
N PHE A 28 3.66 -4.14 8.92
CA PHE A 28 3.41 -2.75 8.53
C PHE A 28 2.54 -2.06 9.57
N ILE A 29 2.78 -0.77 9.75
CA ILE A 29 1.92 0.06 10.56
C ILE A 29 0.93 0.72 9.61
N VAL A 30 -0.36 0.46 9.80
CA VAL A 30 -1.41 1.05 8.95
C VAL A 30 -2.11 2.13 9.76
N ILE A 31 -2.13 3.34 9.20
CA ILE A 31 -2.76 4.50 9.83
C ILE A 31 -3.86 4.99 8.91
N ARG A 32 -5.09 5.02 9.41
CA ARG A 32 -6.23 5.61 8.69
C ARG A 32 -6.45 7.01 9.24
N ALA A 33 -6.32 7.98 8.38
CA ALA A 33 -6.43 9.38 8.76
C ALA A 33 -6.99 10.20 7.62
N PRO A 34 -7.62 11.34 7.89
CA PRO A 34 -8.06 12.22 6.82
C PRO A 34 -6.83 12.82 6.12
N LEU A 35 -6.74 12.59 4.83
CA LEU A 35 -5.63 13.09 4.01
C LEU A 35 -6.18 14.08 3.01
N VAL A 36 -5.49 15.20 2.85
CA VAL A 36 -5.88 16.22 1.89
C VAL A 36 -5.26 15.88 0.54
N GLU A 37 -6.10 15.69 -0.46
CA GLU A 37 -5.69 15.44 -1.85
C GLU A 37 -4.93 14.14 -2.07
N MET A 38 -4.85 13.27 -1.09
CA MET A 38 -4.19 11.97 -1.25
C MET A 38 -5.11 10.84 -0.85
N ARG A 39 -5.00 9.73 -1.55
CA ARG A 39 -5.71 8.51 -1.17
C ARG A 39 -4.90 7.69 -0.19
N GLY A 40 -3.58 7.69 -0.35
CA GLY A 40 -2.71 6.98 0.54
C GLY A 40 -1.26 7.38 0.34
N LEU A 41 -0.43 6.90 1.24
CA LEU A 41 1.00 7.20 1.24
C LEU A 41 1.72 6.07 1.94
N ARG A 42 2.87 5.70 1.42
CA ARG A 42 3.73 4.72 2.06
C ARG A 42 5.04 5.39 2.45
N GLN A 43 5.47 5.18 3.69
CA GLN A 43 6.73 5.69 4.20
C GLN A 43 7.54 4.55 4.79
N TYR A 44 8.85 4.65 4.66
CA TYR A 44 9.76 3.73 5.29
C TYR A 44 10.61 4.52 6.28
N VAL A 45 10.38 4.29 7.57
CA VAL A 45 11.03 5.05 8.64
C VAL A 45 11.58 4.08 9.67
N LYS A 46 12.88 4.19 9.96
CA LYS A 46 13.53 3.38 10.98
C LYS A 46 13.22 1.88 10.81
N ARG A 47 13.37 1.41 9.58
CA ARG A 47 13.15 0.02 9.20
C ARG A 47 11.71 -0.45 9.33
N ARG A 48 10.77 0.49 9.44
CA ARG A 48 9.35 0.17 9.49
C ARG A 48 8.65 0.79 8.30
N THR A 49 7.71 0.05 7.74
CA THR A 49 6.87 0.56 6.68
C THR A 49 5.56 1.03 7.29
N ILE A 50 5.21 2.28 7.01
CA ILE A 50 3.97 2.89 7.47
C ILE A 50 3.11 3.14 6.24
N VAL A 51 1.88 2.65 6.27
CA VAL A 51 0.91 2.85 5.20
C VAL A 51 -0.18 3.77 5.72
N TYR A 52 -0.34 4.91 5.10
CA TYR A 52 -1.42 5.84 5.42
C TYR A 52 -2.54 5.64 4.41
N VAL A 53 -3.76 5.49 4.89
CA VAL A 53 -4.93 5.34 4.05
C VAL A 53 -5.91 6.45 4.41
N ASN A 54 -6.45 7.13 3.39
CA ASN A 54 -7.38 8.23 3.60
C ASN A 54 -8.69 7.67 4.17
N ALA A 55 -8.97 8.05 5.40
CA ALA A 55 -10.15 7.59 6.12
C ALA A 55 -11.45 8.15 5.54
N SER A 56 -11.36 9.17 4.69
CA SER A 56 -12.55 9.73 4.03
C SER A 56 -13.05 8.88 2.87
N LEU A 57 -12.26 7.93 2.42
CA LEU A 57 -12.66 7.00 1.36
C LEU A 57 -13.59 5.94 1.93
N ASP A 58 -14.44 5.36 1.07
CA ASP A 58 -15.26 4.23 1.50
C ASP A 58 -14.40 2.98 1.70
N GLU A 59 -14.96 1.97 2.32
CA GLU A 59 -14.20 0.77 2.69
C GLU A 59 -13.57 0.06 1.49
N PRO A 60 -14.30 -0.15 0.37
CA PRO A 60 -13.68 -0.78 -0.79
C PRO A 60 -12.51 0.03 -1.34
N GLN A 61 -12.61 1.34 -1.34
CA GLN A 61 -11.52 2.20 -1.82
C GLN A 61 -10.34 2.17 -0.87
N GLN A 62 -10.59 2.14 0.43
CA GLN A 62 -9.50 2.00 1.40
C GLN A 62 -8.73 0.70 1.20
N ARG A 63 -9.46 -0.39 0.94
CA ARG A 63 -8.82 -1.67 0.65
C ARG A 63 -7.99 -1.60 -0.63
N LEU A 64 -8.52 -0.93 -1.65
CA LEU A 64 -7.79 -0.77 -2.90
C LEU A 64 -6.50 0.00 -2.70
N VAL A 65 -6.54 1.06 -1.91
CA VAL A 65 -5.34 1.85 -1.60
C VAL A 65 -4.31 1.00 -0.86
N CYS A 66 -4.75 0.26 0.14
CA CYS A 66 -3.85 -0.61 0.88
C CYS A 66 -3.23 -1.67 -0.04
N ALA A 67 -4.04 -2.26 -0.91
CA ALA A 67 -3.55 -3.25 -1.87
C ALA A 67 -2.53 -2.64 -2.82
N HIS A 68 -2.75 -1.39 -3.23
CA HIS A 68 -1.82 -0.69 -4.10
C HIS A 68 -0.45 -0.53 -3.43
N GLU A 69 -0.44 -0.13 -2.16
CA GLU A 69 0.81 0.04 -1.42
C GLU A 69 1.51 -1.30 -1.20
N LEU A 70 0.74 -2.34 -0.92
CA LEU A 70 1.32 -3.69 -0.83
C LEU A 70 1.92 -4.11 -2.17
N GLY A 71 1.25 -3.79 -3.26
CA GLY A 71 1.76 -4.10 -4.60
C GLY A 71 3.13 -3.47 -4.84
N HIS A 72 3.29 -2.22 -4.45
CA HIS A 72 4.59 -1.56 -4.55
C HIS A 72 5.64 -2.26 -3.71
N HIS A 73 5.29 -2.65 -2.50
CA HIS A 73 6.22 -3.37 -1.63
C HIS A 73 6.73 -4.66 -2.30
N PHE A 74 5.82 -5.46 -2.85
CA PHE A 74 6.20 -6.75 -3.43
C PHE A 74 6.89 -6.60 -4.79
N LEU A 75 6.46 -5.65 -5.61
CA LEU A 75 7.02 -5.47 -6.95
C LEU A 75 8.37 -4.78 -6.93
N HIS A 76 8.60 -3.92 -5.97
CA HIS A 76 9.80 -3.09 -5.92
C HIS A 76 10.71 -3.42 -4.74
N ARG A 77 10.50 -4.56 -4.14
CA ARG A 77 11.33 -4.98 -3.01
C ARG A 77 12.79 -5.08 -3.45
N GLY A 78 13.66 -4.44 -2.68
CA GLY A 78 15.07 -4.43 -3.00
C GLY A 78 15.54 -3.27 -3.84
N LEU A 79 14.62 -2.49 -4.41
CA LEU A 79 14.97 -1.30 -5.15
C LEU A 79 15.26 -0.13 -4.22
N ASN A 80 15.71 0.97 -4.80
CA ASN A 80 16.02 2.17 -4.04
C ASN A 80 14.79 2.66 -3.27
N ARG A 81 14.88 2.64 -1.95
CA ARG A 81 13.75 3.00 -1.11
C ARG A 81 13.35 4.45 -1.21
N LEU A 82 14.32 5.33 -1.41
CA LEU A 82 14.03 6.74 -1.60
C LEU A 82 13.18 6.92 -2.85
N PHE A 83 13.53 6.23 -3.92
CA PHE A 83 12.76 6.26 -5.15
C PHE A 83 11.34 5.76 -4.90
N MET A 84 11.20 4.65 -4.17
CA MET A 84 9.89 4.10 -3.87
C MET A 84 9.03 5.05 -3.06
N ASP A 85 9.62 5.70 -2.06
CA ASP A 85 8.88 6.64 -1.23
C ASP A 85 8.33 7.79 -2.05
N ARG A 86 9.09 8.26 -3.04
CA ARG A 86 8.62 9.33 -3.92
C ARG A 86 7.51 8.88 -4.83
N ASN A 87 7.49 7.62 -5.21
CA ASN A 87 6.57 7.11 -6.22
C ASN A 87 5.36 6.40 -5.66
N THR A 88 5.27 6.22 -4.35
CA THR A 88 4.14 5.55 -3.75
C THR A 88 3.09 6.50 -3.21
N CYS A 89 3.32 7.79 -3.27
CA CYS A 89 2.33 8.78 -2.86
C CYS A 89 1.20 8.83 -3.88
N MET A 90 0.00 8.50 -3.46
CA MET A 90 -1.19 8.51 -4.32
C MET A 90 -1.93 9.83 -4.14
N VAL A 91 -1.77 10.72 -5.10
CA VAL A 91 -2.46 12.01 -5.09
C VAL A 91 -3.74 11.89 -5.88
N ALA A 92 -4.86 12.25 -5.24
CA ALA A 92 -6.18 12.00 -5.79
C ALA A 92 -6.45 12.69 -7.12
N ASN A 93 -5.90 13.87 -7.34
CA ASN A 93 -6.26 14.67 -8.50
C ASN A 93 -5.12 15.05 -9.43
N LYS A 94 -3.87 14.87 -9.03
CA LYS A 94 -2.75 15.37 -9.83
C LYS A 94 -1.97 14.29 -10.54
N TYR A 95 -1.74 13.17 -9.89
CA TYR A 95 -0.78 12.20 -10.38
C TYR A 95 -1.36 10.84 -10.68
N GLU A 96 -2.66 10.71 -10.60
CA GLU A 96 -3.34 9.44 -10.82
C GLU A 96 -3.92 9.31 -12.21
N ASN A 97 -3.43 9.99 -13.15
CA ASN A 97 -3.96 9.89 -14.50
C ASN A 97 -3.27 8.81 -15.29
#